data_381bb41af9364340155f6f3f1e0588a4
#
_entry.id   381bb41af9364340155f6f3f1e0588a4
#
_cell.length_a   1.000
_cell.length_b   1.000
_cell.length_c   1.000
_cell.angle_alpha   90.00
_cell.angle_beta   90.00
_cell.angle_gamma   90.00
#
_symmetry.space_group_name_H-M   'P 1'
#
loop_
_entity.id
_entity.type
_entity.pdbx_description
1 polymer ?
#
loop_
_entity_poly.entity_id
_entity_poly.type
_entity_poly.pdbx_seq_one_letter_code
_entity_poly.pdbx_strand_id
1 'polypeptide(L)'
;MNEYTTQTTRSILTTPGKGHTTILTSFRRNGMGVGSPVGTVASQGKLYFMTPADTWKVKRLASNPRVTVAPGTFKGEALGPALEGTARRLTGSEFKRARDLLRVGVLGHFWGFIFDLRYPGDKTAVYEISLVAEGVDQEMIASSHSQH
;
A
#
# COMPACT_ATOMS: atom_id res chain seq x y z
N MET A 1 -14.80 3.11 -20.97
CA MET A 1 -14.67 2.06 -20.05
C MET A 1 -13.24 1.74 -19.71
N ASN A 2 -13.03 1.42 -18.52
CA ASN A 2 -11.71 1.19 -18.01
C ASN A 2 -11.19 -0.18 -18.43
N GLU A 3 -10.00 -0.24 -18.97
CA GLU A 3 -9.39 -1.52 -19.31
C GLU A 3 -9.05 -2.34 -18.08
N TYR A 4 -8.90 -1.67 -16.95
CA TYR A 4 -8.53 -2.34 -15.71
C TYR A 4 -9.78 -2.72 -14.93
N THR A 5 -9.95 -4.01 -14.74
CA THR A 5 -10.96 -4.51 -13.80
C THR A 5 -10.31 -4.56 -12.42
N THR A 6 -11.13 -4.78 -11.40
CA THR A 6 -10.63 -4.98 -10.04
C THR A 6 -9.64 -6.15 -10.00
N GLN A 7 -9.95 -7.22 -10.71
CA GLN A 7 -9.09 -8.39 -10.77
C GLN A 7 -7.76 -8.09 -11.45
N THR A 8 -7.79 -7.36 -12.55
CA THR A 8 -6.56 -6.97 -13.26
C THR A 8 -5.70 -6.06 -12.36
N THR A 9 -6.33 -5.10 -11.70
CA THR A 9 -5.63 -4.21 -10.77
C THR A 9 -4.96 -5.00 -9.66
N ARG A 10 -5.68 -5.95 -9.08
CA ARG A 10 -5.13 -6.80 -8.03
C ARG A 10 -3.92 -7.60 -8.53
N SER A 11 -4.03 -8.18 -9.70
CA SER A 11 -2.92 -8.95 -10.29
C SER A 11 -1.68 -8.09 -10.49
N ILE A 12 -1.85 -6.88 -10.98
CA ILE A 12 -0.74 -5.96 -11.17
C ILE A 12 -0.08 -5.63 -9.84
N LEU A 13 -0.87 -5.24 -8.85
CA LEU A 13 -0.35 -4.80 -7.56
C LEU A 13 0.29 -5.93 -6.77
N THR A 14 -0.19 -7.16 -6.92
CA THR A 14 0.28 -8.29 -6.14
C THR A 14 1.30 -9.16 -6.85
N THR A 15 1.81 -8.73 -8.00
CA THR A 15 2.89 -9.44 -8.68
C THR A 15 4.16 -9.36 -7.84
N PRO A 16 4.70 -10.50 -7.39
CA PRO A 16 5.84 -10.46 -6.45
C PRO A 16 7.13 -10.08 -7.14
N GLY A 17 8.05 -9.57 -6.34
CA GLY A 17 9.44 -9.35 -6.72
C GLY A 17 9.75 -8.04 -7.38
N LYS A 18 8.78 -7.37 -8.01
CA LYS A 18 9.02 -6.12 -8.70
C LYS A 18 8.19 -5.02 -8.08
N GLY A 19 8.82 -3.85 -7.89
CA GLY A 19 8.13 -2.71 -7.32
C GLY A 19 7.20 -2.03 -8.29
N HIS A 20 6.17 -1.42 -7.76
CA HIS A 20 5.18 -0.65 -8.53
C HIS A 20 4.93 0.68 -7.86
N THR A 21 4.66 1.70 -8.67
CA THR A 21 4.13 2.94 -8.14
C THR A 21 2.65 2.76 -7.88
N THR A 22 2.23 3.05 -6.67
CA THR A 22 0.87 2.83 -6.21
C THR A 22 0.34 4.13 -5.63
N ILE A 23 -0.90 4.47 -5.95
CA ILE A 23 -1.57 5.57 -5.28
C ILE A 23 -2.20 5.02 -4.01
N LEU A 24 -1.64 5.44 -2.89
CA LEU A 24 -2.14 5.06 -1.58
C LEU A 24 -3.02 6.18 -1.03
N THR A 25 -4.25 5.88 -0.70
CA THR A 25 -5.16 6.83 -0.08
C THR A 25 -5.36 6.45 1.38
N SER A 26 -5.08 7.38 2.26
CA SER A 26 -5.40 7.28 3.69
C SER A 26 -6.44 8.33 4.02
N PHE A 27 -7.06 8.24 5.20
CA PHE A 27 -8.26 9.01 5.49
C PHE A 27 -8.09 9.89 6.70
N ARG A 28 -8.53 11.14 6.56
CA ARG A 28 -8.60 12.09 7.66
C ARG A 28 -9.76 11.72 8.59
N ARG A 29 -9.78 12.33 9.76
CA ARG A 29 -10.85 12.09 10.75
C ARG A 29 -12.24 12.38 10.20
N ASN A 30 -12.33 13.36 9.29
CA ASN A 30 -13.61 13.71 8.67
C ASN A 30 -14.00 12.76 7.54
N GLY A 31 -13.20 11.72 7.30
CA GLY A 31 -13.47 10.74 6.25
C GLY A 31 -12.92 11.10 4.89
N MET A 32 -12.33 12.28 4.73
CA MET A 32 -11.79 12.70 3.44
C MET A 32 -10.50 11.95 3.14
N GLY A 33 -10.42 11.36 1.94
CA GLY A 33 -9.25 10.63 1.49
C GLY A 33 -8.15 11.56 1.00
N VAL A 34 -6.91 11.19 1.28
CA VAL A 34 -5.72 11.89 0.80
C VAL A 34 -4.85 10.87 0.09
N GLY A 35 -4.72 11.00 -1.22
CA GLY A 35 -3.91 10.09 -2.02
C GLY A 35 -2.52 10.61 -2.24
N SER A 36 -1.57 9.70 -2.32
CA SER A 36 -0.19 10.04 -2.66
C SER A 36 0.48 8.85 -3.33
N PRO A 37 1.44 9.08 -4.23
CA PRO A 37 2.18 7.99 -4.83
C PRO A 37 3.20 7.43 -3.85
N VAL A 38 3.25 6.12 -3.75
CA VAL A 38 4.26 5.40 -2.96
C VAL A 38 4.76 4.23 -3.79
N GLY A 39 5.96 3.77 -3.49
CA GLY A 39 6.46 2.54 -4.09
C GLY A 39 6.03 1.36 -3.24
N THR A 40 5.45 0.35 -3.86
CA THR A 40 5.05 -0.87 -3.17
C THR A 40 5.72 -2.09 -3.75
N VAL A 41 5.94 -3.08 -2.91
CA VAL A 41 6.39 -4.41 -3.32
C VAL A 41 5.41 -5.43 -2.76
N ALA A 42 5.08 -6.42 -3.55
CA ALA A 42 4.21 -7.50 -3.12
C ALA A 42 5.02 -8.72 -2.70
N SER A 43 4.56 -9.37 -1.66
CA SER A 43 5.11 -10.65 -1.22
C SER A 43 4.00 -11.42 -0.52
N GLN A 44 3.79 -12.66 -0.95
CA GLN A 44 2.81 -13.56 -0.33
C GLN A 44 1.41 -12.94 -0.23
N GLY A 45 1.02 -12.23 -1.28
CA GLY A 45 -0.31 -11.63 -1.37
C GLY A 45 -0.50 -10.34 -0.59
N LYS A 46 0.54 -9.84 0.06
CA LYS A 46 0.50 -8.58 0.79
C LYS A 46 1.31 -7.53 0.05
N LEU A 47 1.00 -6.27 0.30
CA LEU A 47 1.76 -5.15 -0.22
C LEU A 47 2.55 -4.49 0.90
N TYR A 48 3.72 -3.99 0.57
CA TYR A 48 4.59 -3.33 1.54
C TYR A 48 5.03 -1.99 1.00
N PHE A 49 5.07 -0.98 1.85
CA PHE A 49 5.65 0.31 1.50
C PHE A 49 6.34 0.92 2.71
N MET A 50 7.22 1.90 2.45
CA MET A 50 7.86 2.63 3.53
C MET A 50 7.77 4.13 3.26
N THR A 51 7.78 4.89 4.34
CA THR A 51 7.65 6.34 4.31
C THR A 51 8.40 6.92 5.50
N PRO A 52 8.82 8.20 5.45
CA PRO A 52 9.37 8.81 6.65
C PRO A 52 8.35 8.79 7.79
N ALA A 53 8.83 8.53 9.00
CA ALA A 53 7.96 8.29 10.14
C ALA A 53 7.20 9.53 10.61
N ASP A 54 7.64 10.72 10.24
CA ASP A 54 7.05 11.98 10.68
C ASP A 54 6.04 12.58 9.69
N THR A 55 5.56 11.80 8.73
CA THR A 55 4.62 12.30 7.73
C THR A 55 3.19 12.27 8.23
N TRP A 56 2.34 13.08 7.59
CA TRP A 56 0.90 13.07 7.87
C TRP A 56 0.26 11.73 7.56
N LYS A 57 0.79 11.03 6.57
CA LYS A 57 0.35 9.68 6.21
C LYS A 57 0.43 8.75 7.43
N VAL A 58 1.54 8.79 8.15
CA VAL A 58 1.73 7.96 9.34
C VAL A 58 0.70 8.33 10.41
N LYS A 59 0.45 9.61 10.60
CA LYS A 59 -0.54 10.08 11.58
C LYS A 59 -1.94 9.62 11.21
N ARG A 60 -2.31 9.73 9.93
CA ARG A 60 -3.61 9.27 9.48
C ARG A 60 -3.79 7.77 9.68
N LEU A 61 -2.76 6.99 9.36
CA LEU A 61 -2.83 5.53 9.52
C LEU A 61 -2.89 5.09 10.97
N ALA A 62 -2.32 5.87 11.88
CA ALA A 62 -2.43 5.58 13.31
C ALA A 62 -3.88 5.74 13.80
N SER A 63 -4.60 6.70 13.23
CA SER A 63 -6.01 6.94 13.59
C SER A 63 -6.98 6.02 12.83
N ASN A 64 -6.66 5.69 11.59
CA ASN A 64 -7.53 4.89 10.74
C ASN A 64 -6.67 4.05 9.81
N PRO A 65 -6.57 2.74 10.04
CA PRO A 65 -5.73 1.87 9.23
C PRO A 65 -6.31 1.55 7.84
N ARG A 66 -7.52 1.98 7.57
CA ARG A 66 -8.14 1.76 6.26
C ARG A 66 -7.38 2.52 5.19
N VAL A 67 -7.15 1.86 4.06
CA VAL A 67 -6.52 2.47 2.88
C VAL A 67 -7.23 2.02 1.62
N THR A 68 -6.99 2.76 0.54
CA THR A 68 -7.23 2.21 -0.79
C THR A 68 -5.94 2.31 -1.58
N VAL A 69 -5.75 1.40 -2.51
CA VAL A 69 -4.56 1.34 -3.35
C VAL A 69 -4.96 1.15 -4.80
N ALA A 70 -4.27 1.86 -5.68
CA ALA A 70 -4.47 1.74 -7.13
C ALA A 70 -3.12 1.85 -7.82
N PRO A 71 -2.92 1.15 -8.95
CA PRO A 71 -1.71 1.40 -9.71
C PRO A 71 -1.70 2.84 -10.19
N GLY A 72 -0.54 3.46 -10.21
CA GLY A 72 -0.50 4.88 -10.53
C GLY A 72 0.83 5.36 -11.04
N THR A 73 0.91 6.68 -11.22
CA THR A 73 2.11 7.36 -11.69
C THR A 73 2.72 8.16 -10.55
N PHE A 74 3.98 8.55 -10.74
CA PHE A 74 4.66 9.41 -9.77
C PHE A 74 4.01 10.79 -9.64
N LYS A 75 3.21 11.17 -10.62
CA LYS A 75 2.47 12.44 -10.56
C LYS A 75 1.19 12.34 -9.75
N GLY A 76 0.86 11.15 -9.30
CA GLY A 76 -0.33 10.95 -8.47
C GLY A 76 -1.57 10.56 -9.23
N GLU A 77 -1.43 10.16 -10.50
CA GLU A 77 -2.56 9.77 -11.32
C GLU A 77 -2.82 8.27 -11.18
N ALA A 78 -4.05 7.90 -10.86
CA ALA A 78 -4.44 6.50 -10.79
C ALA A 78 -4.64 5.95 -12.20
N LEU A 79 -4.10 4.75 -12.44
CA LEU A 79 -4.19 4.07 -13.74
C LEU A 79 -5.25 2.98 -13.75
N GLY A 80 -5.90 2.73 -12.62
CA GLY A 80 -6.93 1.72 -12.52
C GLY A 80 -7.78 1.93 -11.29
N PRO A 81 -8.76 1.06 -11.06
CA PRO A 81 -9.64 1.20 -9.90
C PRO A 81 -8.89 0.98 -8.60
N ALA A 82 -9.37 1.61 -7.53
CA ALA A 82 -8.79 1.46 -6.21
C ALA A 82 -9.33 0.21 -5.52
N LEU A 83 -8.46 -0.47 -4.79
CA LEU A 83 -8.82 -1.63 -3.98
C LEU A 83 -8.75 -1.26 -2.51
N GLU A 84 -9.70 -1.79 -1.74
CA GLU A 84 -9.74 -1.59 -0.30
C GLU A 84 -8.71 -2.43 0.41
N GLY A 85 -8.14 -1.90 1.47
CA GLY A 85 -7.19 -2.64 2.27
C GLY A 85 -7.03 -2.06 3.66
N THR A 86 -6.21 -2.71 4.44
CA THR A 86 -5.87 -2.31 5.80
C THR A 86 -4.35 -2.26 5.93
N ALA A 87 -3.82 -1.17 6.46
CA ALA A 87 -2.39 -1.00 6.66
C ALA A 87 -2.02 -1.29 8.11
N ARG A 88 -0.96 -2.06 8.29
CA ARG A 88 -0.43 -2.40 9.61
C ARG A 88 1.03 -1.98 9.68
N ARG A 89 1.37 -1.16 10.65
CA ARG A 89 2.76 -0.75 10.85
C ARG A 89 3.57 -1.92 11.40
N LEU A 90 4.74 -2.13 10.82
CA LEU A 90 5.61 -3.24 11.19
C LEU A 90 6.69 -2.80 12.15
N THR A 91 7.09 -3.70 13.04
CA THR A 91 8.16 -3.48 14.00
C THR A 91 9.00 -4.75 14.11
N GLY A 92 10.18 -4.65 14.72
CA GLY A 92 11.02 -5.79 15.00
C GLY A 92 11.50 -6.51 13.74
N SER A 93 11.44 -7.82 13.75
CA SER A 93 11.92 -8.64 12.65
C SER A 93 11.08 -8.48 11.39
N GLU A 94 9.78 -8.22 11.55
CA GLU A 94 8.92 -7.95 10.40
C GLU A 94 9.33 -6.66 9.70
N PHE A 95 9.65 -5.63 10.47
CA PHE A 95 10.14 -4.36 9.94
C PHE A 95 11.39 -4.59 9.10
N LYS A 96 12.35 -5.33 9.63
CA LYS A 96 13.62 -5.57 8.94
C LYS A 96 13.42 -6.32 7.64
N ARG A 97 12.61 -7.36 7.65
CA ARG A 97 12.34 -8.16 6.46
C ARG A 97 11.66 -7.35 5.38
N ALA A 98 10.65 -6.58 5.75
CA ALA A 98 9.92 -5.76 4.79
C ALA A 98 10.79 -4.63 4.26
N ARG A 99 11.62 -4.02 5.11
CA ARG A 99 12.53 -2.97 4.68
C ARG A 99 13.53 -3.49 3.66
N ASP A 100 14.09 -4.67 3.91
CA ASP A 100 15.03 -5.27 2.96
C ASP A 100 14.35 -5.60 1.64
N LEU A 101 13.14 -6.12 1.69
CA LEU A 101 12.35 -6.39 0.50
C LEU A 101 12.12 -5.12 -0.32
N LEU A 102 11.76 -4.04 0.35
CA LEU A 102 11.48 -2.75 -0.30
C LEU A 102 12.72 -2.14 -0.91
N ARG A 103 13.85 -2.25 -0.24
CA ARG A 103 15.11 -1.70 -0.76
C ARG A 103 15.50 -2.34 -2.08
N VAL A 104 15.26 -3.63 -2.21
CA VAL A 104 15.60 -4.35 -3.44
C VAL A 104 14.54 -4.15 -4.51
N GLY A 105 13.27 -4.20 -4.13
CA GLY A 105 12.19 -4.25 -5.08
C GLY A 105 11.72 -2.92 -5.64
N VAL A 106 11.47 -1.95 -4.76
CA VAL A 106 10.81 -0.70 -5.17
C VAL A 106 11.82 0.34 -5.62
N LEU A 107 12.78 0.60 -4.76
CA LEU A 107 13.63 1.78 -4.93
C LEU A 107 14.84 1.47 -5.78
N GLY A 108 15.06 0.19 -6.07
CA GLY A 108 16.26 -0.23 -6.71
C GLY A 108 17.47 0.13 -5.84
N HIS A 109 18.66 -0.11 -6.38
CA HIS A 109 19.86 0.12 -5.58
C HIS A 109 20.10 1.60 -5.28
N PHE A 110 19.85 2.46 -6.26
CA PHE A 110 20.16 3.88 -6.12
C PHE A 110 19.21 4.57 -5.15
N TRP A 111 17.91 4.40 -5.37
CA TRP A 111 16.92 5.06 -4.52
C TRP A 111 16.91 4.51 -3.11
N GLY A 112 17.15 3.21 -2.96
CA GLY A 112 17.25 2.61 -1.64
C GLY A 112 18.41 3.17 -0.85
N PHE A 113 19.54 3.38 -1.51
CA PHE A 113 20.72 3.95 -0.89
C PHE A 113 20.46 5.39 -0.41
N ILE A 114 19.85 6.22 -1.27
CA ILE A 114 19.53 7.60 -0.91
C ILE A 114 18.53 7.65 0.23
N PHE A 115 17.51 6.79 0.18
CA PHE A 115 16.51 6.74 1.23
C PHE A 115 17.14 6.37 2.58
N ASP A 116 18.03 5.39 2.58
CA ASP A 116 18.69 4.96 3.81
C ASP A 116 19.57 6.04 4.41
N LEU A 117 20.25 6.83 3.58
CA LEU A 117 21.05 7.94 4.05
C LEU A 117 20.20 9.04 4.68
N ARG A 118 19.08 9.34 4.06
CA ARG A 118 18.22 10.44 4.48
C ARG A 118 17.31 10.06 5.64
N TYR A 119 16.85 8.81 5.67
CA TYR A 119 15.90 8.33 6.66
C TYR A 119 16.42 7.04 7.27
N PRO A 120 17.26 7.12 8.30
CA PRO A 120 17.70 5.92 9.01
C PRO A 120 16.54 5.12 9.59
N GLY A 121 16.77 3.88 9.95
CA GLY A 121 15.74 2.95 10.37
C GLY A 121 14.77 3.48 11.42
N ASP A 122 15.25 4.26 12.37
CA ASP A 122 14.43 4.84 13.43
C ASP A 122 13.52 5.97 12.95
N LYS A 123 13.78 6.48 11.74
CA LYS A 123 12.98 7.57 11.14
C LYS A 123 12.12 7.10 9.99
N THR A 124 12.01 5.81 9.81
CA THR A 124 11.26 5.21 8.72
C THR A 124 10.12 4.36 9.28
N ALA A 125 8.94 4.51 8.70
CA ALA A 125 7.80 3.65 9.00
C ALA A 125 7.59 2.70 7.82
N VAL A 126 7.40 1.43 8.13
CA VAL A 126 7.14 0.38 7.14
C VAL A 126 5.78 -0.23 7.43
N TYR A 127 5.00 -0.42 6.38
CA TYR A 127 3.64 -0.92 6.50
C TYR A 127 3.42 -2.13 5.62
N GLU A 128 2.58 -3.02 6.12
CA GLU A 128 2.03 -4.14 5.37
C GLU A 128 0.57 -3.83 5.08
N ILE A 129 0.17 -3.97 3.82
CA ILE A 129 -1.21 -3.75 3.40
C ILE A 129 -1.82 -5.10 3.08
N SER A 130 -2.93 -5.40 3.75
CA SER A 130 -3.76 -6.57 3.47
C SER A 130 -4.94 -6.10 2.65
N LEU A 131 -5.07 -6.60 1.43
CA LEU A 131 -6.19 -6.25 0.57
C LEU A 131 -7.41 -7.08 0.92
N VAL A 132 -8.59 -6.51 0.73
CA VAL A 132 -9.83 -7.26 0.83
C VAL A 132 -9.77 -8.36 -0.22
N ALA A 133 -10.11 -9.59 0.16
CA ALA A 133 -10.02 -10.72 -0.74
C ALA A 133 -10.93 -10.52 -1.95
N GLU A 134 -10.38 -10.84 -3.12
CA GLU A 134 -11.05 -10.59 -4.36
C GLU A 134 -12.24 -11.52 -4.55
N GLY A 135 -13.35 -10.94 -5.03
CA GLY A 135 -14.50 -11.71 -5.46
C GLY A 135 -15.25 -12.40 -4.35
N VAL A 136 -14.65 -13.40 -3.76
CA VAL A 136 -15.31 -14.23 -2.74
C VAL A 136 -15.76 -13.41 -1.54
N ASP A 137 -14.84 -12.62 -0.99
CA ASP A 137 -15.18 -11.81 0.17
C ASP A 137 -16.15 -10.70 -0.17
N GLN A 138 -16.04 -10.14 -1.36
CA GLN A 138 -16.97 -9.13 -1.81
C GLN A 138 -18.37 -9.70 -1.97
N GLU A 139 -18.46 -10.90 -2.50
CA GLU A 139 -19.74 -11.58 -2.61
C GLU A 139 -20.29 -11.95 -1.24
N MET A 140 -19.46 -12.39 -0.36
CA MET A 140 -19.87 -12.72 1.00
C MET A 140 -20.34 -11.48 1.75
N ILE A 141 -19.65 -10.37 1.59
CA ILE A 141 -20.06 -9.12 2.21
C ILE A 141 -21.42 -8.68 1.66
N ALA A 142 -21.58 -8.72 0.35
CA ALA A 142 -22.83 -8.35 -0.29
C ALA A 142 -23.97 -9.28 0.16
N SER A 143 -23.72 -10.55 0.22
CA SER A 143 -24.66 -11.54 0.70
C SER A 143 -25.06 -11.30 2.15
N SER A 144 -24.09 -11.06 2.99
CA SER A 144 -24.31 -10.73 4.39
C SER A 144 -25.21 -9.53 4.55
N HIS A 145 -24.92 -8.47 3.79
CA HIS A 145 -25.71 -7.25 3.85
C HIS A 145 -27.14 -7.45 3.36
N SER A 146 -27.30 -8.26 2.33
CA SER A 146 -28.64 -8.49 1.79
C SER A 146 -29.46 -9.41 2.66
N GLN A 147 -28.84 -10.25 3.46
CA GLN A 147 -29.54 -11.17 4.38
C GLN A 147 -29.84 -10.53 5.73
N HIS A 148 -29.20 -9.47 6.02
CA HIS A 148 -29.34 -8.77 7.27
C HIS A 148 -30.05 -7.45 7.09
#